data_7b3b49fe93ef8ae0e120192e9ee38f9c
#
_entry.id   7b3b49fe93ef8ae0e120192e9ee38f9c
#
_cell.length_a   1.000
_cell.length_b   1.000
_cell.length_c   1.000
_cell.angle_alpha   90.00
_cell.angle_beta   90.00
_cell.angle_gamma   90.00
#
_symmetry.space_group_name_H-M   'P 1'
#
loop_
_entity.id
_entity.type
_entity.pdbx_description
1 polymer ?
#
loop_
_entity_poly.entity_id
_entity_poly.type
_entity_poly.pdbx_seq_one_letter_code
_entity_poly.pdbx_strand_id
1 'polypeptide(L)'
;VRCLIVDDNPRFLRAARSLLEHQGITVVGVASNSAEALQRAEELQPDVTLVDIDLGGESGFELATRLHQDGPHRSRVILISMRSREDYGDLIAASRARGFVSKTALSAGAIQQLLTDAG
;
A
#
# COMPACT_ATOMS: atom_id res chain seq x y z
N VAL A 1 6.67 0.62 12.73
CA VAL A 1 6.21 1.02 11.38
C VAL A 1 4.71 1.25 11.42
N ARG A 2 4.29 2.43 10.98
CA ARG A 2 2.88 2.82 10.91
C ARG A 2 2.41 2.64 9.48
N CYS A 3 1.33 1.90 9.30
CA CYS A 3 0.88 1.44 7.98
C CYS A 3 -0.58 1.85 7.72
N LEU A 4 -0.83 2.38 6.52
CA LEU A 4 -2.17 2.61 5.99
C LEU A 4 -2.42 1.55 4.93
N ILE A 5 -3.62 0.93 4.92
CA ILE A 5 -3.96 -0.09 3.92
C ILE A 5 -5.12 0.42 3.06
N VAL A 6 -4.94 0.38 1.75
CA VAL A 6 -5.94 0.85 0.79
C VAL A 6 -6.39 -0.30 -0.11
N ASP A 7 -7.66 -0.67 -0.01
CA ASP A 7 -8.25 -1.78 -0.76
C ASP A 7 -9.76 -1.62 -0.72
N ASP A 8 -10.45 -1.89 -1.82
CA ASP A 8 -11.91 -1.79 -1.88
C ASP A 8 -12.63 -3.01 -1.29
N ASN A 9 -11.90 -4.06 -0.93
CA ASN A 9 -12.46 -5.27 -0.35
C ASN A 9 -12.37 -5.23 1.18
N PRO A 10 -13.51 -5.05 1.89
CA PRO A 10 -13.47 -4.94 3.35
C PRO A 10 -12.99 -6.22 4.05
N ARG A 11 -13.19 -7.38 3.44
CA ARG A 11 -12.70 -8.64 4.01
C ARG A 11 -11.17 -8.67 4.00
N PHE A 12 -10.58 -8.23 2.90
CA PHE A 12 -9.12 -8.17 2.81
C PHE A 12 -8.57 -7.16 3.81
N LEU A 13 -9.20 -5.99 3.93
CA LEU A 13 -8.75 -4.97 4.88
C LEU A 13 -8.72 -5.52 6.31
N ARG A 14 -9.77 -6.23 6.72
CA ARG A 14 -9.81 -6.81 8.06
C ARG A 14 -8.74 -7.88 8.25
N ALA A 15 -8.59 -8.77 7.27
CA ALA A 15 -7.62 -9.84 7.36
C ALA A 15 -6.18 -9.31 7.37
N ALA A 16 -5.88 -8.37 6.50
CA ALA A 16 -4.55 -7.77 6.42
C ALA A 16 -4.21 -7.01 7.69
N ARG A 17 -5.16 -6.24 8.22
CA ARG A 17 -4.96 -5.51 9.46
C ARG A 17 -4.63 -6.45 10.60
N SER A 18 -5.43 -7.50 10.75
CA SER A 18 -5.23 -8.48 11.82
C SER A 18 -3.86 -9.16 11.69
N LEU A 19 -3.51 -9.58 10.48
CA LEU A 19 -2.24 -10.24 10.22
C LEU A 19 -1.07 -9.33 10.58
N LEU A 20 -1.07 -8.11 10.08
CA LEU A 20 0.04 -7.20 10.27
C LEU A 20 0.17 -6.74 11.72
N GLU A 21 -0.95 -6.50 12.40
CA GLU A 21 -0.92 -6.14 13.82
C GLU A 21 -0.37 -7.29 14.66
N HIS A 22 -0.73 -8.51 14.31
CA HIS A 22 -0.21 -9.70 14.99
C HIS A 22 1.30 -9.83 14.81
N GLN A 23 1.83 -9.32 13.71
CA GLN A 23 3.26 -9.38 13.39
C GLN A 23 4.02 -8.12 13.83
N GLY A 24 3.38 -7.24 14.56
CA GLY A 24 4.06 -6.09 15.16
C GLY A 24 4.01 -4.79 14.36
N ILE A 25 3.26 -4.74 13.27
CA ILE A 25 3.06 -3.50 12.51
C ILE A 25 1.84 -2.78 13.07
N THR A 26 1.95 -1.46 13.27
CA THR A 26 0.82 -0.65 13.69
C THR A 26 0.02 -0.21 12.46
N VAL A 27 -1.20 -0.72 12.32
CA VAL A 27 -2.08 -0.29 11.23
C VAL A 27 -2.86 0.93 11.72
N VAL A 28 -2.51 2.11 11.20
CA VAL A 28 -3.08 3.37 11.67
C VAL A 28 -4.41 3.69 11.03
N GLY A 29 -4.73 3.05 9.91
CA GLY A 29 -6.02 3.25 9.26
C GLY A 29 -6.17 2.38 8.03
N VAL A 30 -7.37 2.42 7.46
CA VAL A 30 -7.70 1.74 6.22
C VAL A 30 -8.50 2.71 5.34
N ALA A 31 -8.47 2.50 4.03
CA ALA A 31 -9.23 3.29 3.09
C ALA A 31 -9.74 2.40 1.97
N SER A 32 -10.89 2.74 1.40
CA SER A 32 -11.56 1.92 0.39
C SER A 32 -11.46 2.49 -1.02
N ASN A 33 -10.98 3.70 -1.17
CA ASN A 33 -10.86 4.37 -2.47
C ASN A 33 -9.78 5.43 -2.42
N SER A 34 -9.49 6.05 -3.57
CA SER A 34 -8.41 7.02 -3.68
C SER A 34 -8.65 8.28 -2.83
N ALA A 35 -9.88 8.79 -2.80
CA ALA A 35 -10.20 9.99 -2.03
C ALA A 35 -9.96 9.78 -0.54
N GLU A 36 -10.45 8.65 -0.01
CA GLU A 36 -10.22 8.30 1.39
C GLU A 36 -8.74 8.10 1.68
N ALA A 37 -8.03 7.44 0.75
CA ALA A 37 -6.61 7.16 0.93
C ALA A 37 -5.80 8.46 1.04
N LEU A 38 -6.07 9.43 0.18
CA LEU A 38 -5.37 10.70 0.20
C LEU A 38 -5.67 11.47 1.48
N GLN A 39 -6.93 11.48 1.90
CA GLN A 39 -7.33 12.15 3.14
C GLN A 39 -6.67 11.53 4.36
N ARG A 40 -6.69 10.19 4.45
CA ARG A 40 -6.10 9.49 5.60
C ARG A 40 -4.58 9.59 5.62
N ALA A 41 -3.94 9.57 4.45
CA ALA A 41 -2.51 9.73 4.37
C ALA A 41 -2.08 11.11 4.90
N GLU A 42 -2.84 12.15 4.57
CA GLU A 42 -2.57 13.49 5.07
C GLU A 42 -2.77 13.59 6.58
N GLU A 43 -3.87 13.03 7.08
CA GLU A 43 -4.21 13.10 8.50
C GLU A 43 -3.29 12.25 9.37
N LEU A 44 -2.97 11.04 8.93
CA LEU A 44 -2.29 10.05 9.73
C LEU A 44 -0.78 9.99 9.50
N GLN A 45 -0.33 10.44 8.36
CA GLN A 45 1.09 10.46 7.96
C GLN A 45 1.78 9.11 8.23
N PRO A 46 1.32 8.04 7.55
CA PRO A 46 1.89 6.72 7.77
C PRO A 46 3.32 6.63 7.22
N ASP A 47 4.09 5.70 7.75
CA ASP A 47 5.43 5.41 7.25
C ASP A 47 5.36 4.70 5.88
N VAL A 48 4.31 3.90 5.69
CA VAL A 48 4.10 3.15 4.46
C VAL A 48 2.60 3.04 4.19
N THR A 49 2.24 3.09 2.90
CA THR A 49 0.87 2.85 2.47
C THR A 49 0.84 1.65 1.52
N LEU A 50 0.03 0.66 1.85
CA LEU A 50 -0.20 -0.48 0.97
C LEU A 50 -1.38 -0.13 0.07
N VAL A 51 -1.18 -0.20 -1.24
CA VAL A 51 -2.19 0.21 -2.22
C VAL A 51 -2.51 -0.94 -3.15
N ASP A 52 -3.77 -1.38 -3.16
CA ASP A 52 -4.25 -2.35 -4.13
C ASP A 52 -4.20 -1.72 -5.53
N ILE A 53 -3.64 -2.45 -6.47
CA ILE A 53 -3.56 -1.98 -7.86
C ILE A 53 -4.95 -1.82 -8.45
N ASP A 54 -5.88 -2.72 -8.13
CA ASP A 54 -7.28 -2.66 -8.59
C ASP A 54 -8.18 -2.13 -7.48
N LEU A 55 -8.57 -0.86 -7.58
CA LEU A 55 -9.41 -0.21 -6.58
C LEU A 55 -10.84 0.01 -7.09
N GLY A 56 -11.48 -1.07 -7.58
CA GLY A 56 -12.88 -1.00 -7.94
C GLY A 56 -13.21 0.06 -8.99
N GLY A 57 -12.45 0.08 -10.09
CA GLY A 57 -12.62 1.07 -11.14
C GLY A 57 -11.62 2.22 -11.08
N GLU A 58 -10.86 2.31 -10.01
CA GLU A 58 -9.76 3.27 -9.89
C GLU A 58 -8.42 2.54 -10.01
N SER A 59 -7.40 3.26 -10.45
CA SER A 59 -6.06 2.70 -10.59
C SER A 59 -5.21 2.94 -9.35
N GLY A 60 -4.71 1.85 -8.77
CA GLY A 60 -3.74 1.94 -7.68
C GLY A 60 -2.43 2.59 -8.13
N PHE A 61 -2.08 2.47 -9.40
CA PHE A 61 -0.88 3.13 -9.93
C PHE A 61 -1.02 4.66 -9.89
N GLU A 62 -2.19 5.17 -10.27
CA GLU A 62 -2.45 6.62 -10.19
C GLU A 62 -2.41 7.10 -8.75
N LEU A 63 -3.04 6.35 -7.85
CA LEU A 63 -3.04 6.71 -6.43
C LEU A 63 -1.62 6.72 -5.88
N ALA A 64 -0.80 5.72 -6.23
CA ALA A 64 0.59 5.67 -5.79
C ALA A 64 1.36 6.91 -6.22
N THR A 65 1.15 7.35 -7.47
CA THR A 65 1.78 8.55 -7.99
C THR A 65 1.35 9.80 -7.21
N ARG A 66 0.05 9.91 -6.94
CA ARG A 66 -0.49 11.06 -6.19
C ARG A 66 0.02 11.10 -4.75
N LEU A 67 0.08 9.95 -4.10
CA LEU A 67 0.61 9.86 -2.74
C LEU A 67 2.08 10.27 -2.68
N HIS A 68 2.83 9.94 -3.72
CA HIS A 68 4.23 10.31 -3.80
C HIS A 68 4.42 11.81 -4.02
N GLN A 69 3.55 12.45 -4.84
CA GLN A 69 3.69 13.85 -5.22
C GLN A 69 3.06 14.81 -4.21
N ASP A 70 1.88 14.48 -3.70
CA ASP A 70 1.04 15.43 -2.97
C ASP A 70 1.20 15.36 -1.46
N GLY A 71 1.98 14.42 -0.95
CA GLY A 71 2.16 14.26 0.49
C GLY A 71 3.24 15.18 1.05
N PRO A 72 2.97 15.89 2.16
CA PRO A 72 4.01 16.65 2.85
C PRO A 72 5.11 15.74 3.39
N HIS A 73 4.76 14.50 3.61
CA HIS A 73 5.71 13.44 3.91
C HIS A 73 5.59 12.43 2.78
N ARG A 74 6.65 12.24 2.05
CA ARG A 74 6.70 11.29 0.94
C ARG A 74 6.42 9.89 1.45
N SER A 75 5.13 9.59 1.61
CA SER A 75 4.68 8.26 2.02
C SER A 75 5.26 7.24 1.07
N ARG A 76 5.97 6.27 1.62
CA ARG A 76 6.44 5.15 0.82
C ARG A 76 5.25 4.29 0.47
N VAL A 77 5.13 3.92 -0.79
CA VAL A 77 4.00 3.13 -1.28
C VAL A 77 4.49 1.74 -1.68
N ILE A 78 3.76 0.73 -1.21
CA ILE A 78 3.95 -0.65 -1.66
C ILE A 78 2.66 -1.07 -2.35
N LEU A 79 2.77 -1.51 -3.60
CA LEU A 79 1.62 -1.99 -4.34
C LEU A 79 1.32 -3.43 -3.98
N ILE A 80 0.05 -3.76 -3.85
CA ILE A 80 -0.40 -5.12 -3.56
C ILE A 80 -1.44 -5.55 -4.59
N SER A 81 -1.51 -6.85 -4.86
CA SER A 81 -2.49 -7.42 -5.78
C SER A 81 -2.60 -8.92 -5.60
N MET A 82 -3.75 -9.48 -5.98
CA MET A 82 -3.91 -10.93 -6.09
C MET A 82 -3.18 -11.49 -7.31
N ARG A 83 -2.90 -10.65 -8.31
CA ARG A 83 -2.18 -11.05 -9.50
C ARG A 83 -0.68 -11.05 -9.25
N SER A 84 0.08 -11.69 -10.14
CA SER A 84 1.53 -11.75 -10.01
C SER A 84 2.18 -10.48 -10.57
N ARG A 85 3.41 -10.25 -10.15
CA ARG A 85 4.18 -9.09 -10.63
C ARG A 85 4.30 -9.05 -12.15
N GLU A 86 4.45 -10.22 -12.78
CA GLU A 86 4.61 -10.34 -14.22
C GLU A 86 3.40 -9.82 -14.99
N ASP A 87 2.21 -9.85 -14.40
CA ASP A 87 0.99 -9.39 -15.05
C ASP A 87 1.00 -7.88 -15.30
N TYR A 88 1.81 -7.14 -14.58
CA TYR A 88 1.86 -5.68 -14.68
C TYR A 88 3.07 -5.16 -15.47
N GLY A 89 4.06 -6.01 -15.71
CA GLY A 89 5.25 -5.62 -16.46
C GLY A 89 5.94 -4.39 -15.88
N ASP A 90 6.18 -3.38 -16.71
CA ASP A 90 6.92 -2.19 -16.29
C ASP A 90 6.07 -1.17 -15.52
N LEU A 91 4.76 -1.40 -15.39
CA LEU A 91 3.88 -0.45 -14.71
C LEU A 91 4.26 -0.27 -13.24
N ILE A 92 4.72 -1.33 -12.59
CA ILE A 92 5.13 -1.26 -11.19
C ILE A 92 6.35 -0.33 -11.05
N ALA A 93 7.35 -0.50 -11.91
CA ALA A 93 8.56 0.32 -11.87
C ALA A 93 8.24 1.78 -12.17
N ALA A 94 7.34 2.04 -13.12
CA ALA A 94 6.96 3.40 -13.51
C ALA A 94 6.15 4.13 -12.42
N SER A 95 5.56 3.40 -11.49
CA SER A 95 4.67 3.97 -10.47
C SER A 95 5.40 4.69 -9.34
N ARG A 96 6.71 4.56 -9.26
CA ARG A 96 7.54 5.09 -8.18
C ARG A 96 7.25 4.44 -6.81
N ALA A 97 6.51 3.34 -6.80
CA ALA A 97 6.30 2.58 -5.58
C ALA A 97 7.62 1.95 -5.13
N ARG A 98 7.73 1.73 -3.83
CA ARG A 98 8.90 1.06 -3.23
C ARG A 98 9.02 -0.38 -3.71
N GLY A 99 7.87 -1.01 -3.98
CA GLY A 99 7.86 -2.36 -4.45
C GLY A 99 6.46 -2.91 -4.57
N PHE A 100 6.40 -4.20 -4.78
CA PHE A 100 5.16 -4.94 -4.98
C PHE A 100 5.18 -6.18 -4.09
N VAL A 101 4.04 -6.48 -3.45
CA VAL A 101 3.86 -7.70 -2.70
C VAL A 101 2.55 -8.34 -3.13
N SER A 102 2.58 -9.63 -3.48
CA SER A 102 1.35 -10.37 -3.72
C SER A 102 0.54 -10.43 -2.42
N LYS A 103 -0.78 -10.28 -2.50
CA LYS A 103 -1.65 -10.35 -1.32
C LYS A 103 -1.49 -11.69 -0.58
N THR A 104 -1.16 -12.75 -1.31
CA THR A 104 -0.96 -14.08 -0.71
C THR A 104 0.38 -14.21 0.03
N ALA A 105 1.31 -13.29 -0.22
CA ALA A 105 2.62 -13.28 0.41
C ALA A 105 2.81 -12.10 1.37
N LEU A 106 1.72 -11.40 1.71
CA LEU A 106 1.79 -10.23 2.58
C LEU A 106 2.25 -10.62 3.98
N SER A 107 3.25 -9.91 4.49
CA SER A 107 3.77 -10.11 5.84
C SER A 107 4.51 -8.86 6.30
N ALA A 108 4.69 -8.73 7.61
CA ALA A 108 5.49 -7.65 8.17
C ALA A 108 6.92 -7.69 7.63
N GLY A 109 7.50 -8.90 7.51
CA GLY A 109 8.85 -9.08 6.99
C GLY A 109 8.98 -8.60 5.56
N ALA A 110 8.02 -8.92 4.70
CA ALA A 110 8.02 -8.48 3.30
C ALA A 110 7.99 -6.95 3.20
N ILE A 111 7.15 -6.31 4.01
CA ILE A 111 7.04 -4.85 4.04
C ILE A 111 8.34 -4.23 4.53
N GLN A 112 8.87 -4.72 5.64
CA GLN A 112 10.10 -4.17 6.23
C GLN A 112 11.28 -4.31 5.30
N GLN A 113 11.37 -5.43 4.59
CA GLN A 113 12.46 -5.65 3.63
C GLN A 113 12.42 -4.61 2.51
N LEU A 114 11.25 -4.33 1.96
CA LEU A 114 11.11 -3.31 0.91
C LEU A 114 11.43 -1.92 1.42
N LEU A 115 11.15 -1.62 2.67
CA LEU A 115 11.45 -0.31 3.24
C LEU A 115 12.94 -0.13 3.52
N THR A 116 13.66 -1.20 3.80
CA THR A 116 15.08 -1.13 4.11
C THR A 116 15.96 -1.26 2.87
N ASP A 117 15.48 -1.91 1.80
CA ASP A 117 16.26 -2.17 0.59
C ASP A 117 16.53 -0.95 -0.26
N ALA A 118 15.99 0.17 0.11
CA ALA A 118 16.07 1.33 -0.75
C ALA A 118 17.29 2.17 -0.51
N GLY A 119 18.30 1.58 -0.06
CA GLY A 119 19.58 2.26 0.06
C GLY A 119 19.64 3.71 -0.26
#